data_48d5b0bdba8b71f030104a11f8fd5c05
#
_entry.id   48d5b0bdba8b71f030104a11f8fd5c05
#
_cell.length_a   1.000
_cell.length_b   1.000
_cell.length_c   1.000
_cell.angle_alpha   90.00
_cell.angle_beta   90.00
_cell.angle_gamma   90.00
#
_symmetry.space_group_name_H-M   'P 1'
#
loop_
_entity.id
_entity.type
_entity.pdbx_description
1 polymer ?
#
loop_
_entity_poly.entity_id
_entity_poly.type
_entity_poly.pdbx_seq_one_letter_code
_entity_poly.pdbx_strand_id
1 'polypeptide(L)'
;MEYQVLYRKYRPHDFDSLVGQEYTKKLLKNSVQSGHFSHAYIFTGPRGTGKTSSAKIFAKAINCLHPIDGNPCNACVNCKDFNSSPDIIELDAASNNGVDDIREIISNVHLAPTSMKIKVYIIDEFHMLSTSAFNALLLTLEEPPKDVV
;
A
#
# COMPACT_ATOMS: atom_id res chain seq x y z
N MET A 1 -2.92 24.26 -20.32
CA MET A 1 -2.84 22.78 -20.25
C MET A 1 -1.60 22.38 -19.47
N GLU A 2 -1.81 21.74 -18.36
CA GLU A 2 -0.69 21.18 -17.59
C GLU A 2 -0.20 19.92 -18.30
N TYR A 3 1.07 19.91 -18.69
CA TYR A 3 1.68 18.75 -19.33
C TYR A 3 1.89 17.64 -18.29
N GLN A 4 1.10 16.58 -18.37
CA GLN A 4 1.30 15.39 -17.56
C GLN A 4 2.06 14.31 -18.33
N VAL A 5 3.12 13.78 -17.73
CA VAL A 5 3.86 12.64 -18.30
C VAL A 5 2.93 11.45 -18.46
N LEU A 6 3.08 10.72 -19.56
CA LEU A 6 2.18 9.63 -19.93
C LEU A 6 1.95 8.59 -18.82
N TYR A 7 2.99 8.21 -18.09
CA TYR A 7 2.87 7.24 -17.01
C TYR A 7 2.00 7.72 -15.84
N ARG A 8 1.90 9.03 -15.60
CA ARG A 8 0.99 9.61 -14.61
C ARG A 8 -0.43 9.69 -15.14
N LYS A 9 -0.59 10.06 -16.40
CA LYS A 9 -1.89 10.20 -17.06
C LYS A 9 -2.63 8.85 -17.15
N TYR A 10 -1.91 7.77 -17.40
CA TYR A 10 -2.48 6.43 -17.60
C TYR A 10 -2.30 5.50 -16.40
N ARG A 11 -1.93 6.04 -15.25
CA ARG A 11 -1.81 5.24 -14.03
C ARG A 11 -3.19 4.74 -13.60
N PRO A 12 -3.35 3.43 -13.33
CA PRO A 12 -4.62 2.89 -12.89
C PRO A 12 -5.10 3.54 -11.59
N HIS A 13 -6.40 3.85 -11.51
CA HIS A 13 -7.04 4.44 -10.34
C HIS A 13 -7.87 3.44 -9.54
N ASP A 14 -8.16 2.28 -10.12
CA ASP A 14 -8.89 1.19 -9.52
C ASP A 14 -8.39 -0.15 -10.06
N PHE A 15 -8.91 -1.25 -9.52
CA PHE A 15 -8.53 -2.59 -9.98
C PHE A 15 -9.00 -2.88 -11.41
N ASP A 16 -10.13 -2.32 -11.82
CA ASP A 16 -10.71 -2.58 -13.13
C ASP A 16 -9.90 -1.91 -14.25
N SER A 17 -9.25 -0.80 -13.97
CA SER A 17 -8.34 -0.12 -14.92
C SER A 17 -6.94 -0.73 -14.97
N LEU A 18 -6.61 -1.63 -14.04
CA LEU A 18 -5.34 -2.35 -14.02
C LEU A 18 -5.37 -3.47 -15.06
N VAL A 19 -4.37 -3.52 -15.94
CA VAL A 19 -4.29 -4.54 -16.99
C VAL A 19 -3.68 -5.83 -16.46
N GLY A 20 -4.34 -6.96 -16.73
CA GLY A 20 -3.87 -8.29 -16.30
C GLY A 20 -4.10 -8.58 -14.83
N GLN A 21 -3.44 -9.61 -14.30
CA GLN A 21 -3.47 -10.00 -12.88
C GLN A 21 -4.90 -10.30 -12.35
N GLU A 22 -5.72 -10.99 -13.14
CA GLU A 22 -7.15 -11.20 -12.84
C GLU A 22 -7.37 -11.91 -11.49
N TYR A 23 -6.56 -12.90 -11.18
CA TYR A 23 -6.65 -13.63 -9.90
C TYR A 23 -6.34 -12.70 -8.71
N THR A 24 -5.25 -11.95 -8.80
CA THR A 24 -4.84 -11.00 -7.75
C THR A 24 -5.88 -9.92 -7.54
N LYS A 25 -6.41 -9.35 -8.62
CA LYS A 25 -7.49 -8.35 -8.56
C LYS A 25 -8.70 -8.89 -7.82
N LYS A 26 -9.15 -10.09 -8.19
CA LYS A 26 -10.32 -10.72 -7.56
C LYS A 26 -10.08 -10.97 -6.08
N LEU A 27 -8.90 -11.46 -5.71
CA LEU A 27 -8.54 -11.70 -4.31
C LEU A 27 -8.59 -10.41 -3.49
N LEU A 28 -7.95 -9.35 -3.99
CA LEU A 28 -7.90 -8.06 -3.31
C LEU A 28 -9.27 -7.40 -3.22
N LYS A 29 -10.06 -7.42 -4.30
CA LYS A 29 -11.44 -6.91 -4.31
C LYS A 29 -12.31 -7.64 -3.28
N ASN A 30 -12.22 -8.95 -3.20
CA ASN A 30 -12.94 -9.74 -2.22
C ASN A 30 -12.53 -9.40 -0.79
N SER A 31 -11.25 -9.16 -0.55
CA SER A 31 -10.75 -8.74 0.77
C SER A 31 -11.33 -7.39 1.19
N VAL A 32 -11.41 -6.45 0.27
CA VAL A 32 -12.03 -5.13 0.52
C VAL A 32 -13.52 -5.27 0.81
N GLN A 33 -14.25 -6.05 0.00
CA GLN A 33 -15.70 -6.24 0.15
C GLN A 33 -16.06 -6.92 1.46
N SER A 34 -15.30 -7.92 1.88
CA SER A 34 -15.53 -8.66 3.12
C SER A 34 -15.08 -7.91 4.37
N GLY A 35 -14.21 -6.92 4.21
CA GLY A 35 -13.54 -6.25 5.33
C GLY A 35 -12.50 -7.12 6.04
N HIS A 36 -12.20 -8.29 5.52
CA HIS A 36 -11.20 -9.22 6.05
C HIS A 36 -9.94 -9.19 5.18
N PHE A 37 -8.90 -8.60 5.68
CA PHE A 37 -7.61 -8.56 5.02
C PHE A 37 -6.48 -8.83 6.02
N SER A 38 -5.37 -9.34 5.50
CA SER A 38 -4.19 -9.64 6.30
C SER A 38 -3.45 -8.36 6.71
N HIS A 39 -2.64 -8.46 7.76
CA HIS A 39 -1.80 -7.36 8.21
C HIS A 39 -0.57 -7.12 7.32
N ALA A 40 -0.26 -8.04 6.40
CA ALA A 40 0.86 -7.92 5.47
C ALA A 40 0.58 -8.64 4.16
N TYR A 41 1.05 -8.05 3.07
CA TYR A 41 0.98 -8.60 1.71
C TYR A 41 2.32 -8.47 1.02
N ILE A 42 2.69 -9.48 0.26
CA ILE A 42 3.89 -9.45 -0.59
C ILE A 42 3.44 -9.59 -2.04
N PHE A 43 3.74 -8.58 -2.85
CA PHE A 43 3.50 -8.61 -4.29
C PHE A 43 4.78 -9.02 -5.00
N THR A 44 4.75 -10.13 -5.71
CA THR A 44 5.89 -10.68 -6.43
C THR A 44 5.59 -10.76 -7.92
N GLY A 45 6.62 -10.69 -8.73
CA GLY A 45 6.51 -10.83 -10.17
C GLY A 45 7.55 -10.01 -10.92
N PRO A 46 7.64 -10.18 -12.25
CA PRO A 46 8.57 -9.41 -13.05
C PRO A 46 8.23 -7.91 -13.07
N ARG A 47 9.20 -7.09 -13.47
CA ARG A 47 9.03 -5.66 -13.61
C ARG A 47 7.90 -5.34 -14.60
N GLY A 48 7.10 -4.31 -14.30
CA GLY A 48 6.02 -3.86 -15.18
C GLY A 48 4.71 -4.65 -15.05
N THR A 49 4.54 -5.47 -14.01
CA THR A 49 3.30 -6.25 -13.77
C THR A 49 2.27 -5.51 -12.92
N GLY A 50 2.51 -4.26 -12.56
CA GLY A 50 1.59 -3.44 -11.78
C GLY A 50 1.60 -3.70 -10.27
N LYS A 51 2.69 -4.24 -9.71
CA LYS A 51 2.82 -4.53 -8.27
C LYS A 51 2.59 -3.29 -7.41
N THR A 52 3.31 -2.22 -7.66
CA THR A 52 3.19 -0.96 -6.90
C THR A 52 1.81 -0.33 -7.09
N SER A 53 1.29 -0.35 -8.30
CA SER A 53 -0.07 0.15 -8.60
C SER A 53 -1.13 -0.66 -7.86
N SER A 54 -1.03 -1.99 -7.85
CA SER A 54 -1.93 -2.88 -7.11
C SER A 54 -1.90 -2.60 -5.61
N ALA A 55 -0.72 -2.43 -5.04
CA ALA A 55 -0.55 -2.10 -3.62
C ALA A 55 -1.20 -0.76 -3.26
N LYS A 56 -1.00 0.26 -4.06
CA LYS A 56 -1.59 1.58 -3.84
C LYS A 56 -3.10 1.59 -3.98
N ILE A 57 -3.63 0.90 -4.98
CA ILE A 57 -5.09 0.77 -5.18
C ILE A 57 -5.69 0.03 -3.99
N PHE A 58 -5.07 -1.05 -3.54
CA PHE A 58 -5.53 -1.80 -2.37
C PHE A 58 -5.51 -0.94 -1.10
N ALA A 59 -4.43 -0.23 -0.84
CA ALA A 59 -4.30 0.69 0.29
C ALA A 59 -5.40 1.76 0.29
N LYS A 60 -5.72 2.31 -0.87
CA LYS A 60 -6.81 3.27 -1.04
C LYS A 60 -8.17 2.61 -0.80
N ALA A 61 -8.39 1.41 -1.33
CA ALA A 61 -9.66 0.70 -1.23
C ALA A 61 -10.01 0.32 0.22
N ILE A 62 -9.05 -0.15 1.01
CA ILE A 62 -9.28 -0.47 2.43
C ILE A 62 -9.54 0.76 3.29
N ASN A 63 -9.12 1.93 2.86
CA ASN A 63 -9.36 3.22 3.50
C ASN A 63 -10.55 3.98 2.91
N CYS A 64 -11.10 3.54 1.81
CA CYS A 64 -12.26 4.17 1.17
C CYS A 64 -13.49 4.10 2.07
N LEU A 65 -14.24 5.21 2.14
CA LEU A 65 -15.46 5.27 2.93
C LEU A 65 -16.63 4.55 2.25
N HIS A 66 -16.60 4.44 0.93
CA HIS A 66 -17.68 3.86 0.10
C HIS A 66 -17.11 3.03 -1.04
N PRO A 67 -16.42 1.89 -0.75
CA PRO A 67 -15.88 1.04 -1.82
C PRO A 67 -17.00 0.52 -2.73
N ILE A 68 -16.70 0.43 -4.03
CA ILE A 68 -17.62 -0.02 -5.06
C ILE A 68 -17.07 -1.30 -5.68
N ASP A 69 -17.71 -2.43 -5.45
CA ASP A 69 -17.25 -3.75 -5.91
C ASP A 69 -15.79 -4.05 -5.53
N GLY A 70 -15.36 -3.60 -4.35
CA GLY A 70 -13.98 -3.75 -3.89
C GLY A 70 -12.99 -2.73 -4.44
N ASN A 71 -13.44 -1.80 -5.29
CA ASN A 71 -12.64 -0.69 -5.79
C ASN A 71 -12.76 0.54 -4.87
N PRO A 72 -11.70 1.38 -4.79
CA PRO A 72 -11.86 2.69 -4.19
C PRO A 72 -12.83 3.54 -5.01
N CYS A 73 -13.67 4.34 -4.35
CA CYS A 73 -14.65 5.18 -5.05
C CYS A 73 -14.00 6.39 -5.76
N ASN A 74 -12.79 6.77 -5.38
CA ASN A 74 -12.05 7.93 -5.89
C ASN A 74 -12.77 9.27 -5.72
N ALA A 75 -13.79 9.34 -4.88
CA ALA A 75 -14.62 10.52 -4.68
C ALA A 75 -14.75 10.95 -3.22
N CYS A 76 -14.61 10.03 -2.25
CA CYS A 76 -14.68 10.37 -0.83
C CYS A 76 -13.42 11.12 -0.36
N VAL A 77 -13.49 11.71 0.82
CA VAL A 77 -12.37 12.47 1.39
C VAL A 77 -11.12 11.62 1.56
N ASN A 78 -11.24 10.35 1.97
CA ASN A 78 -10.11 9.46 2.12
C ASN A 78 -9.43 9.13 0.78
N CYS A 79 -10.20 8.94 -0.28
CA CYS A 79 -9.64 8.75 -1.61
C CYS A 79 -8.94 10.00 -2.15
N LYS A 80 -9.53 11.18 -1.91
CA LYS A 80 -8.94 12.45 -2.35
C LYS A 80 -7.66 12.80 -1.60
N ASP A 81 -7.63 12.53 -0.31
CA ASP A 81 -6.51 12.87 0.57
C ASP A 81 -5.46 11.75 0.66
N PHE A 82 -5.65 10.65 -0.04
CA PHE A 82 -4.79 9.46 0.04
C PHE A 82 -3.31 9.80 -0.13
N ASN A 83 -2.95 10.56 -1.15
CA ASN A 83 -1.54 10.88 -1.44
C ASN A 83 -0.91 11.87 -0.46
N SER A 84 -1.71 12.63 0.27
CA SER A 84 -1.25 13.62 1.23
C SER A 84 -1.35 13.17 2.69
N SER A 85 -1.96 12.02 2.94
CA SER A 85 -2.15 11.52 4.30
C SER A 85 -0.84 11.05 4.94
N PRO A 86 -0.57 11.42 6.20
CA PRO A 86 0.56 10.90 6.94
C PRO A 86 0.42 9.41 7.31
N ASP A 87 -0.77 8.85 7.18
CA ASP A 87 -1.05 7.44 7.45
C ASP A 87 -0.69 6.51 6.28
N ILE A 88 -0.40 7.07 5.11
CA ILE A 88 0.05 6.32 3.94
C ILE A 88 1.53 6.62 3.74
N ILE A 89 2.37 5.65 4.12
CA ILE A 89 3.82 5.80 4.09
C ILE A 89 4.38 4.92 2.96
N GLU A 90 5.06 5.54 2.02
CA GLU A 90 5.72 4.87 0.92
C GLU A 90 7.24 4.95 1.10
N LEU A 91 7.91 3.81 1.07
CA LEU A 91 9.34 3.68 1.22
C LEU A 91 9.93 2.95 0.02
N ASP A 92 10.97 3.52 -0.57
CA ASP A 92 11.79 2.82 -1.56
C ASP A 92 13.00 2.20 -0.85
N ALA A 93 13.00 0.88 -0.72
CA ALA A 93 14.05 0.14 -0.05
C ALA A 93 15.38 0.15 -0.85
N ALA A 94 15.37 0.50 -2.12
CA ALA A 94 16.60 0.69 -2.89
C ALA A 94 17.39 1.90 -2.37
N SER A 95 16.71 2.93 -1.90
CA SER A 95 17.31 4.15 -1.34
C SER A 95 17.41 4.13 0.19
N ASN A 96 16.49 3.44 0.88
CA ASN A 96 16.34 3.39 2.33
C ASN A 96 16.44 1.95 2.84
N ASN A 97 17.58 1.33 2.65
CA ASN A 97 17.78 -0.11 2.92
C ASN A 97 18.45 -0.44 4.26
N GLY A 98 18.89 0.58 4.98
CA GLY A 98 19.57 0.40 6.25
C GLY A 98 18.63 0.10 7.42
N VAL A 99 19.20 -0.47 8.49
CA VAL A 99 18.44 -0.82 9.70
C VAL A 99 17.87 0.42 10.40
N ASP A 100 18.54 1.57 10.32
CA ASP A 100 18.08 2.80 10.96
C ASP A 100 16.84 3.37 10.27
N ASP A 101 16.75 3.27 8.94
CA ASP A 101 15.57 3.65 8.17
C ASP A 101 14.35 2.82 8.59
N ILE A 102 14.52 1.51 8.75
CA ILE A 102 13.46 0.60 9.17
C ILE A 102 13.10 0.80 10.66
N ARG A 103 14.07 1.09 11.53
CA ARG A 103 13.80 1.39 12.93
C ARG A 103 12.96 2.64 13.11
N GLU A 104 13.14 3.65 12.27
CA GLU A 104 12.29 4.83 12.24
C GLU A 104 10.84 4.46 11.92
N ILE A 105 10.61 3.62 10.90
CA ILE A 105 9.28 3.09 10.58
C ILE A 105 8.69 2.34 11.77
N ILE A 106 9.44 1.40 12.34
CA ILE A 106 9.00 0.56 13.46
C ILE A 106 8.61 1.41 14.67
N SER A 107 9.35 2.48 14.97
CA SER A 107 9.05 3.37 16.09
C SER A 107 7.69 4.06 15.94
N ASN A 108 7.24 4.29 14.71
CA ASN A 108 5.98 4.97 14.40
C ASN A 108 4.81 4.01 14.15
N VAL A 109 5.08 2.72 13.95
CA VAL A 109 4.05 1.74 13.56
C VAL A 109 2.97 1.54 14.63
N HIS A 110 3.29 1.75 15.89
CA HIS A 110 2.36 1.61 17.01
C HIS A 110 1.49 2.85 17.24
N LEU A 111 1.76 3.96 16.54
CA LEU A 111 0.94 5.16 16.62
C LEU A 111 -0.34 4.95 15.83
N ALA A 112 -1.47 5.32 16.41
CA ALA A 112 -2.77 5.21 15.76
C ALA A 112 -2.85 6.05 14.48
N PRO A 113 -3.66 5.62 13.47
CA PRO A 113 -3.94 6.44 12.31
C PRO A 113 -4.54 7.79 12.70
N THR A 114 -4.19 8.85 11.99
CA THR A 114 -4.68 10.22 12.27
C THR A 114 -5.77 10.66 11.32
N SER A 115 -5.70 10.30 10.05
CA SER A 115 -6.65 10.73 9.02
C SER A 115 -7.33 9.57 8.28
N MET A 116 -6.70 8.41 8.23
CA MET A 116 -7.23 7.22 7.56
C MET A 116 -7.77 6.22 8.58
N LYS A 117 -8.52 5.21 8.11
CA LYS A 117 -8.97 4.08 8.94
C LYS A 117 -7.81 3.20 9.34
N ILE A 118 -6.89 2.98 8.41
CA ILE A 118 -5.78 2.04 8.52
C ILE A 118 -4.51 2.73 8.06
N LYS A 119 -3.47 2.61 8.87
CA LYS A 119 -2.13 3.06 8.51
C LYS A 119 -1.49 2.04 7.58
N VAL A 120 -0.99 2.47 6.44
CA VAL A 120 -0.42 1.60 5.42
C VAL A 120 1.03 1.95 5.15
N TYR A 121 1.87 0.93 5.18
CA TYR A 121 3.28 1.02 4.78
C TYR A 121 3.47 0.27 3.46
N ILE A 122 3.86 0.99 2.42
CA ILE A 122 4.19 0.41 1.11
C ILE A 122 5.70 0.43 0.97
N ILE A 123 6.31 -0.75 1.00
CA ILE A 123 7.76 -0.90 0.86
C ILE A 123 8.05 -1.45 -0.54
N ASP A 124 8.50 -0.56 -1.42
CA ASP A 124 8.89 -0.93 -2.78
C ASP A 124 10.33 -1.44 -2.80
N GLU A 125 10.61 -2.38 -3.72
CA GLU A 125 11.95 -2.99 -3.86
C GLU A 125 12.47 -3.61 -2.54
N PHE A 126 11.59 -4.28 -1.78
CA PHE A 126 11.91 -4.73 -0.43
C PHE A 126 13.07 -5.73 -0.37
N HIS A 127 13.38 -6.43 -1.48
CA HIS A 127 14.54 -7.31 -1.61
C HIS A 127 15.88 -6.57 -1.44
N MET A 128 15.88 -5.25 -1.56
CA MET A 128 17.05 -4.40 -1.37
C MET A 128 17.35 -4.08 0.09
N LEU A 129 16.47 -4.45 1.03
CA LEU A 129 16.71 -4.26 2.46
C LEU A 129 17.95 -5.04 2.92
N SER A 130 18.72 -4.43 3.83
CA SER A 130 19.79 -5.15 4.52
C SER A 130 19.23 -6.28 5.37
N THR A 131 20.04 -7.29 5.67
CA THR A 131 19.62 -8.40 6.54
C THR A 131 19.16 -7.90 7.91
N SER A 132 19.85 -6.93 8.48
CA SER A 132 19.48 -6.33 9.77
C SER A 132 18.14 -5.59 9.69
N ALA A 133 17.89 -4.83 8.61
CA ALA A 133 16.63 -4.15 8.38
C ALA A 133 15.47 -5.14 8.22
N PHE A 134 15.68 -6.17 7.42
CA PHE A 134 14.70 -7.23 7.21
C PHE A 134 14.33 -7.95 8.51
N ASN A 135 15.32 -8.32 9.32
CA ASN A 135 15.09 -8.98 10.61
C ASN A 135 14.34 -8.08 11.59
N ALA A 136 14.66 -6.79 11.62
CA ALA A 136 13.93 -5.82 12.44
C ALA A 136 12.47 -5.71 12.02
N LEU A 137 12.19 -5.73 10.73
CA LEU A 137 10.83 -5.69 10.19
C LEU A 137 10.04 -6.96 10.51
N LEU A 138 10.68 -8.13 10.46
CA LEU A 138 10.04 -9.42 10.78
C LEU A 138 9.47 -9.44 12.20
N LEU A 139 10.15 -8.87 13.18
CA LEU A 139 9.65 -8.80 14.55
C LEU A 139 8.32 -8.03 14.63
N THR A 140 8.19 -6.95 13.87
CA THR A 140 6.94 -6.18 13.79
C THR A 140 5.83 -6.99 13.10
N LEU A 141 6.18 -7.78 12.08
CA LEU A 141 5.21 -8.62 11.35
C LEU A 141 4.72 -9.82 12.18
N GLU A 142 5.51 -10.29 13.14
CA GLU A 142 5.09 -11.36 14.04
C GLU A 142 4.03 -10.89 15.06
N GLU A 143 4.16 -9.65 15.51
CA GLU A 143 3.21 -9.00 16.44
C GLU A 143 2.72 -7.68 15.85
N PRO A 144 1.86 -7.73 14.82
CA PRO A 144 1.42 -6.52 14.12
C PRO A 144 0.54 -5.65 15.01
N PRO A 145 0.73 -4.34 14.97
CA PRO A 145 -0.18 -3.42 15.62
C PRO A 145 -1.59 -3.47 14.99
N LYS A 146 -2.58 -3.10 15.78
CA LYS A 146 -3.94 -2.93 15.29
C LYS A 146 -4.01 -1.77 14.28
N ASP A 147 -4.84 -1.94 13.25
CA ASP A 147 -5.11 -0.92 12.22
C ASP A 147 -3.86 -0.50 11.42
N VAL A 148 -2.95 -1.45 11.20
CA VAL A 148 -1.74 -1.29 10.37
C VAL A 148 -1.66 -2.43 9.35
N VAL A 149 -1.32 -2.10 8.10
CA VAL A 149 -1.08 -3.04 7.00
C VAL A 149 0.20 -2.68 6.26
#